data_8e9e35781c489cecee39a194d4856692
#
_entry.id   8e9e35781c489cecee39a194d4856692
#
_cell.length_a   1.000
_cell.length_b   1.000
_cell.length_c   1.000
_cell.angle_alpha   90.00
_cell.angle_beta   90.00
_cell.angle_gamma   90.00
#
_symmetry.space_group_name_H-M   'P 1'
#
loop_
_entity.id
_entity.type
_entity.pdbx_description
1 polymer ?
#
loop_
_entity_poly.entity_id
_entity_poly.type
_entity_poly.pdbx_seq_one_letter_code
_entity_poly.pdbx_strand_id
1 'polypeptide(L)'
;MGTIARIKGAVGSLRSGNYHPRTSLPPVPHLDAYVSSATQRMDPCVPQFIFDPGAEMELVKLYPNHLMQRVLGFGAALTEASAHTFQLLPEPVQHQVLDCAFGSQGNAYNLARVPVQSCDFSLGNYSYVSHKRDVDLRGFTLERDERESFPFYRAVLAVQPSLEFFASPWSPPAFMKTNRSMNFGGRLRPKYYERWAQVLTRYVSEMRERGFFVSRLSLQNEPNAAQLWDSCLFSAEEERIFGVDYLRPALDAAGLEDVRIFFWDHNKERILDRAQETLRDDEALAAFGGVAFHWYAGDHFEALRQVCTLFPDKEFIHTEGCVEYSRGRGVSQVEAAEQYAHDIIGDFCAGANAYLDWNVLLDAQGGPNHVGNYCDAPLMATADYSAVQVHLSHTYIGHFSRFVTPGARVCLVSRAFDTVEAVGFVNPDQQRVLVLLNRRDTAKTIRVCEAEFTGKVELDAHSIMTLTWYPPISEEAL
;
A
#
# COMPACT_ATOMS: atom_id res chain seq x y z
N MET A 1 64.58 8.67 5.93
CA MET A 1 64.88 7.25 5.58
C MET A 1 63.91 6.40 6.34
N GLY A 2 62.80 6.03 5.76
CA GLY A 2 61.74 5.28 6.40
C GLY A 2 61.66 3.87 5.81
N THR A 3 61.69 2.91 6.68
CA THR A 3 61.73 1.49 6.41
C THR A 3 60.39 1.00 5.88
N ILE A 4 60.36 0.51 4.63
CA ILE A 4 59.18 -0.16 4.06
C ILE A 4 59.15 -1.58 4.59
N ALA A 5 58.18 -1.91 5.44
CA ALA A 5 57.91 -3.27 5.88
C ALA A 5 57.26 -4.06 4.73
N ARG A 6 57.92 -5.11 4.26
CA ARG A 6 57.37 -6.10 3.32
C ARG A 6 56.34 -6.95 4.02
N ILE A 7 55.07 -6.82 3.63
CA ILE A 7 54.05 -7.81 3.96
C ILE A 7 54.23 -9.00 3.02
N LYS A 8 54.77 -10.12 3.55
CA LYS A 8 54.71 -11.40 2.88
C LYS A 8 53.27 -11.96 3.03
N GLY A 9 52.45 -11.82 1.99
CA GLY A 9 51.19 -12.51 1.92
C GLY A 9 51.42 -14.02 1.79
N ALA A 10 50.78 -14.77 2.67
CA ALA A 10 50.71 -16.22 2.55
C ALA A 10 49.78 -16.52 1.33
N VAL A 11 50.41 -17.01 0.26
CA VAL A 11 49.68 -17.65 -0.84
C VAL A 11 49.23 -19.01 -0.31
N GLY A 12 48.00 -19.04 0.24
CA GLY A 12 47.32 -20.29 0.54
C GLY A 12 47.14 -21.06 -0.78
N SER A 13 47.61 -22.28 -0.83
CA SER A 13 47.39 -23.20 -1.95
C SER A 13 45.89 -23.33 -2.16
N LEU A 14 45.38 -22.81 -3.26
CA LEU A 14 44.09 -23.19 -3.79
C LEU A 14 44.13 -24.69 -4.02
N ARG A 15 43.58 -25.47 -3.06
CA ARG A 15 43.29 -26.88 -3.33
C ARG A 15 42.36 -26.88 -4.53
N SER A 16 42.81 -27.46 -5.64
CA SER A 16 41.95 -27.85 -6.76
C SER A 16 40.86 -28.78 -6.18
N GLY A 17 39.73 -28.22 -5.82
CA GLY A 17 38.55 -29.03 -5.53
C GLY A 17 38.31 -29.89 -6.75
N ASN A 18 38.23 -31.19 -6.57
CA ASN A 18 37.88 -32.11 -7.62
C ASN A 18 36.53 -31.66 -8.19
N TYR A 19 36.57 -31.04 -9.36
CA TYR A 19 35.38 -30.76 -10.13
C TYR A 19 34.86 -32.13 -10.60
N HIS A 20 33.87 -32.66 -9.85
CA HIS A 20 33.10 -33.77 -10.34
C HIS A 20 32.05 -33.17 -11.31
N PRO A 21 32.17 -33.45 -12.63
CA PRO A 21 31.16 -33.01 -13.55
C PRO A 21 29.82 -33.59 -13.08
N ARG A 22 28.82 -32.74 -12.81
CA ARG A 22 27.47 -33.20 -12.50
C ARG A 22 27.00 -34.12 -13.63
N THR A 23 26.62 -35.34 -13.30
CA THR A 23 26.17 -36.35 -14.26
C THR A 23 24.83 -36.04 -14.87
N SER A 24 24.08 -35.08 -14.31
CA SER A 24 22.86 -34.51 -14.87
C SER A 24 22.80 -33.01 -14.57
N LEU A 25 22.24 -32.22 -15.49
CA LEU A 25 21.90 -30.85 -15.21
C LEU A 25 20.73 -30.82 -14.21
N PRO A 26 20.70 -29.87 -13.25
CA PRO A 26 19.58 -29.73 -12.35
C PRO A 26 18.30 -29.41 -13.16
N PRO A 27 17.12 -29.82 -12.68
CA PRO A 27 15.86 -29.52 -13.34
C PRO A 27 15.69 -27.99 -13.40
N VAL A 28 15.37 -27.50 -14.60
CA VAL A 28 15.16 -26.06 -14.85
C VAL A 28 13.76 -25.66 -14.38
N PRO A 29 13.59 -24.63 -13.53
CA PRO A 29 12.28 -24.18 -13.13
C PRO A 29 11.41 -23.73 -14.29
N HIS A 30 10.12 -23.98 -14.23
CA HIS A 30 9.16 -23.35 -15.14
C HIS A 30 8.96 -21.90 -14.76
N LEU A 31 8.99 -21.00 -15.76
CA LEU A 31 8.89 -19.57 -15.58
C LEU A 31 7.64 -19.05 -16.31
N ASP A 32 6.68 -18.54 -15.56
CA ASP A 32 5.55 -17.80 -16.08
C ASP A 32 5.87 -16.30 -16.06
N ALA A 33 5.43 -15.59 -17.10
CA ALA A 33 5.59 -14.15 -17.18
C ALA A 33 4.35 -13.49 -17.79
N TYR A 34 4.06 -12.28 -17.29
CA TYR A 34 2.94 -11.45 -17.71
C TYR A 34 3.44 -10.04 -17.96
N VAL A 35 3.05 -9.45 -19.09
CA VAL A 35 3.50 -8.10 -19.50
C VAL A 35 2.31 -7.16 -19.72
N SER A 36 2.49 -5.90 -19.34
CA SER A 36 1.57 -4.82 -19.66
C SER A 36 2.31 -3.58 -20.16
N SER A 37 1.65 -2.87 -21.09
CA SER A 37 2.15 -1.63 -21.69
C SER A 37 0.95 -0.75 -22.09
N ALA A 38 1.17 0.28 -22.88
CA ALA A 38 0.08 1.07 -23.47
C ALA A 38 -0.97 0.22 -24.21
N THR A 39 -0.55 -0.90 -24.82
CA THR A 39 -1.38 -1.76 -25.69
C THR A 39 -1.61 -3.17 -25.16
N GLN A 40 -0.89 -3.59 -24.10
CA GLN A 40 -0.95 -4.92 -23.51
C GLN A 40 -1.55 -4.87 -22.10
N ARG A 41 -2.27 -5.90 -21.71
CA ARG A 41 -2.96 -6.00 -20.40
C ARG A 41 -2.75 -7.39 -19.80
N MET A 42 -1.70 -7.58 -19.01
CA MET A 42 -1.36 -8.87 -18.41
C MET A 42 -1.19 -9.99 -19.46
N ASP A 43 -0.65 -9.65 -20.63
CA ASP A 43 -0.46 -10.62 -21.69
C ASP A 43 0.59 -11.65 -21.27
N PRO A 44 0.29 -12.97 -21.35
CA PRO A 44 1.24 -13.98 -20.99
C PRO A 44 2.39 -14.02 -22.01
N CYS A 45 3.61 -14.16 -21.52
CA CYS A 45 4.78 -14.48 -22.33
C CYS A 45 5.54 -15.65 -21.70
N VAL A 46 6.32 -16.36 -22.49
CA VAL A 46 6.95 -17.61 -22.05
C VAL A 46 8.46 -17.50 -22.19
N PRO A 47 9.15 -16.79 -21.27
CA PRO A 47 10.59 -16.88 -21.20
C PRO A 47 10.99 -18.26 -20.67
N GLN A 48 12.20 -18.68 -20.97
CA GLN A 48 12.73 -19.96 -20.47
C GLN A 48 13.95 -19.72 -19.61
N PHE A 49 13.99 -20.35 -18.45
CA PHE A 49 15.23 -20.49 -17.70
C PHE A 49 16.16 -21.46 -18.41
N ILE A 50 17.44 -21.14 -18.39
CA ILE A 50 18.53 -22.03 -18.77
C ILE A 50 19.55 -22.11 -17.64
N PHE A 51 20.31 -23.19 -17.61
CA PHE A 51 21.45 -23.29 -16.72
C PHE A 51 22.59 -22.46 -17.30
N ASP A 52 22.92 -21.33 -16.69
CA ASP A 52 24.01 -20.43 -17.11
C ASP A 52 24.67 -19.81 -15.86
N PRO A 53 25.61 -20.53 -15.22
CA PRO A 53 26.29 -20.05 -14.03
C PRO A 53 27.26 -18.90 -14.32
N GLY A 54 27.58 -18.62 -15.59
CA GLY A 54 28.52 -17.59 -16.02
C GLY A 54 27.86 -16.30 -16.53
N ALA A 55 26.55 -16.13 -16.36
CA ALA A 55 25.88 -14.90 -16.77
C ALA A 55 26.37 -13.69 -15.92
N GLU A 56 26.93 -12.67 -16.58
CA GLU A 56 27.50 -11.49 -15.90
C GLU A 56 26.89 -10.15 -16.35
N MET A 57 26.22 -10.10 -17.49
CA MET A 57 25.71 -8.86 -18.08
C MET A 57 24.19 -8.80 -18.02
N GLU A 58 23.66 -7.58 -17.86
CA GLU A 58 22.22 -7.28 -17.87
C GLU A 58 21.44 -8.05 -16.81
N LEU A 59 22.04 -8.22 -15.64
CA LEU A 59 21.52 -9.06 -14.57
C LEU A 59 20.52 -8.33 -13.68
N VAL A 60 19.41 -9.03 -13.40
CA VAL A 60 18.55 -8.83 -12.22
C VAL A 60 18.57 -10.13 -11.43
N LYS A 61 19.17 -10.13 -10.26
CA LYS A 61 19.36 -11.36 -9.47
C LYS A 61 18.51 -11.34 -8.21
N LEU A 62 17.71 -12.39 -8.04
CA LEU A 62 16.87 -12.62 -6.87
C LEU A 62 17.63 -13.43 -5.82
N TYR A 63 17.50 -13.03 -4.56
CA TYR A 63 18.08 -13.71 -3.40
C TYR A 63 16.97 -14.15 -2.43
N PRO A 64 16.25 -15.23 -2.72
CA PRO A 64 15.05 -15.63 -1.97
C PRO A 64 15.32 -16.09 -0.54
N ASN A 65 16.60 -16.33 -0.19
CA ASN A 65 17.04 -16.66 1.18
C ASN A 65 17.30 -15.41 2.05
N HIS A 66 17.26 -14.21 1.45
CA HIS A 66 17.41 -12.94 2.16
C HIS A 66 16.07 -12.22 2.22
N LEU A 67 15.25 -12.65 3.17
CA LEU A 67 13.89 -12.16 3.36
C LEU A 67 13.87 -10.91 4.25
N MET A 68 13.11 -9.91 3.84
CA MET A 68 12.91 -8.65 4.56
C MET A 68 11.51 -8.61 5.22
N GLN A 69 10.80 -7.51 5.16
CA GLN A 69 9.50 -7.34 5.81
C GLN A 69 8.41 -8.23 5.19
N ARG A 70 7.39 -8.48 6.00
CA ARG A 70 6.18 -9.20 5.58
C ARG A 70 5.25 -8.27 4.81
N VAL A 71 4.66 -8.77 3.73
CA VAL A 71 3.60 -8.12 2.98
C VAL A 71 2.24 -8.47 3.61
N LEU A 72 1.45 -7.45 3.93
CA LEU A 72 0.10 -7.59 4.46
C LEU A 72 -0.93 -7.68 3.33
N GLY A 73 -0.67 -6.96 2.24
CA GLY A 73 -1.52 -6.99 1.07
C GLY A 73 -1.61 -5.66 0.33
N PHE A 74 -2.63 -5.59 -0.52
CA PHE A 74 -2.93 -4.46 -1.38
C PHE A 74 -4.41 -4.10 -1.26
N GLY A 75 -4.73 -2.84 -1.55
CA GLY A 75 -6.09 -2.38 -1.47
C GLY A 75 -6.31 -0.98 -2.02
N ALA A 76 -7.47 -0.43 -1.70
CA ALA A 76 -7.83 0.94 -2.04
C ALA A 76 -8.82 1.51 -1.02
N ALA A 77 -9.03 2.83 -1.05
CA ALA A 77 -10.03 3.46 -0.21
C ALA A 77 -11.46 3.24 -0.75
N LEU A 78 -12.35 2.87 0.17
CA LEU A 78 -13.78 2.76 -0.04
C LEU A 78 -14.45 4.03 0.54
N THR A 79 -14.36 5.13 -0.20
CA THR A 79 -14.95 6.41 0.20
C THR A 79 -16.46 6.46 -0.05
N GLU A 80 -17.14 7.45 0.53
CA GLU A 80 -18.55 7.70 0.21
C GLU A 80 -18.74 8.01 -1.28
N ALA A 81 -17.77 8.69 -1.92
CA ALA A 81 -17.76 8.93 -3.36
C ALA A 81 -17.76 7.63 -4.17
N SER A 82 -16.86 6.68 -3.80
CA SER A 82 -16.82 5.36 -4.45
C SER A 82 -18.13 4.58 -4.26
N ALA A 83 -18.68 4.60 -3.05
CA ALA A 83 -19.93 3.93 -2.74
C ALA A 83 -21.14 4.55 -3.48
N HIS A 84 -21.22 5.88 -3.53
CA HIS A 84 -22.25 6.60 -4.26
C HIS A 84 -22.19 6.31 -5.76
N THR A 85 -20.99 6.38 -6.36
CA THR A 85 -20.78 6.04 -7.77
C THR A 85 -21.18 4.60 -8.05
N PHE A 86 -20.76 3.64 -7.19
CA PHE A 86 -21.13 2.23 -7.31
C PHE A 86 -22.66 2.02 -7.30
N GLN A 87 -23.38 2.68 -6.43
CA GLN A 87 -24.86 2.56 -6.35
C GLN A 87 -25.58 3.08 -7.60
N LEU A 88 -24.99 3.99 -8.36
CA LEU A 88 -25.55 4.53 -9.61
C LEU A 88 -25.33 3.60 -10.81
N LEU A 89 -24.41 2.63 -10.72
CA LEU A 89 -24.12 1.69 -11.80
C LEU A 89 -25.21 0.61 -11.90
N PRO A 90 -25.51 0.11 -13.11
CA PRO A 90 -26.33 -1.08 -13.29
C PRO A 90 -25.69 -2.31 -12.64
N GLU A 91 -26.50 -3.25 -12.14
CA GLU A 91 -26.03 -4.45 -11.44
C GLU A 91 -24.90 -5.23 -12.17
N PRO A 92 -24.95 -5.46 -13.50
CA PRO A 92 -23.85 -6.12 -14.20
C PRO A 92 -22.54 -5.34 -14.14
N VAL A 93 -22.59 -3.99 -14.13
CA VAL A 93 -21.41 -3.13 -14.03
C VAL A 93 -20.89 -3.09 -12.59
N GLN A 94 -21.79 -3.12 -11.60
CA GLN A 94 -21.41 -3.29 -10.19
C GLN A 94 -20.60 -4.58 -9.98
N HIS A 95 -21.07 -5.70 -10.55
CA HIS A 95 -20.33 -6.97 -10.52
C HIS A 95 -18.96 -6.84 -11.19
N GLN A 96 -18.86 -6.17 -12.34
CA GLN A 96 -17.58 -5.92 -13.00
C GLN A 96 -16.62 -5.14 -12.09
N VAL A 97 -17.07 -4.10 -11.40
CA VAL A 97 -16.26 -3.33 -10.43
C VAL A 97 -15.74 -4.23 -9.31
N LEU A 98 -16.63 -5.03 -8.72
CA LEU A 98 -16.27 -5.94 -7.64
C LEU A 98 -15.25 -7.00 -8.10
N ASP A 99 -15.48 -7.60 -9.27
CA ASP A 99 -14.57 -8.61 -9.83
C ASP A 99 -13.21 -8.00 -10.20
N CYS A 100 -13.17 -6.80 -10.78
CA CYS A 100 -11.92 -6.12 -11.13
C CYS A 100 -11.07 -5.81 -9.89
N ALA A 101 -11.68 -5.26 -8.81
CA ALA A 101 -10.92 -4.82 -7.66
C ALA A 101 -10.67 -5.95 -6.63
N PHE A 102 -11.68 -6.78 -6.34
CA PHE A 102 -11.67 -7.72 -5.21
C PHE A 102 -11.74 -9.19 -5.63
N GLY A 103 -12.16 -9.48 -6.86
CA GLY A 103 -12.23 -10.85 -7.39
C GLY A 103 -10.84 -11.48 -7.52
N SER A 104 -10.76 -12.81 -7.40
CA SER A 104 -9.50 -13.56 -7.48
C SER A 104 -8.83 -13.50 -8.86
N GLN A 105 -9.57 -13.15 -9.90
CA GLN A 105 -9.03 -12.91 -11.24
C GLN A 105 -8.80 -11.40 -11.53
N GLY A 106 -9.24 -10.56 -10.63
CA GLY A 106 -8.99 -9.13 -10.61
C GLY A 106 -7.73 -8.77 -9.82
N ASN A 107 -7.72 -7.60 -9.19
CA ASN A 107 -6.59 -7.18 -8.34
C ASN A 107 -6.56 -7.86 -6.97
N ALA A 108 -7.57 -8.66 -6.64
CA ALA A 108 -7.66 -9.46 -5.40
C ALA A 108 -7.34 -8.64 -4.13
N TYR A 109 -7.79 -7.39 -4.07
CA TYR A 109 -7.54 -6.53 -2.91
C TYR A 109 -8.07 -7.16 -1.63
N ASN A 110 -7.23 -7.21 -0.60
CA ASN A 110 -7.53 -7.78 0.71
C ASN A 110 -7.53 -6.75 1.84
N LEU A 111 -7.20 -5.50 1.54
CA LEU A 111 -7.23 -4.36 2.45
C LEU A 111 -8.15 -3.28 1.89
N ALA A 112 -8.81 -2.53 2.78
CA ALA A 112 -9.58 -1.37 2.41
C ALA A 112 -9.34 -0.22 3.39
N ARG A 113 -9.13 1.01 2.89
CA ARG A 113 -9.12 2.20 3.72
C ARG A 113 -10.52 2.81 3.75
N VAL A 114 -10.98 3.23 4.92
CA VAL A 114 -12.30 3.85 5.08
C VAL A 114 -12.21 5.14 5.89
N PRO A 115 -12.85 6.23 5.45
CA PRO A 115 -12.95 7.44 6.25
C PRO A 115 -13.81 7.22 7.50
N VAL A 116 -13.39 7.83 8.62
CA VAL A 116 -14.23 7.96 9.81
C VAL A 116 -14.88 9.33 9.76
N GLN A 117 -16.19 9.38 9.57
CA GLN A 117 -16.95 10.57 9.21
C GLN A 117 -16.61 11.04 7.77
N SER A 118 -16.92 12.31 7.44
CA SER A 118 -16.65 12.85 6.11
C SER A 118 -15.17 13.07 5.83
N CYS A 119 -14.83 12.99 4.55
CA CYS A 119 -13.60 13.47 3.92
C CYS A 119 -13.97 14.31 2.69
N ASP A 120 -13.01 14.83 1.93
CA ASP A 120 -13.25 15.56 0.69
C ASP A 120 -14.03 14.73 -0.35
N PHE A 121 -13.80 13.41 -0.42
CA PHE A 121 -14.55 12.46 -1.25
C PHE A 121 -15.84 11.96 -0.57
N SER A 122 -16.53 12.85 0.13
CA SER A 122 -17.90 12.69 0.61
C SER A 122 -18.83 13.64 -0.12
N LEU A 123 -20.14 13.38 -0.05
CA LEU A 123 -21.17 14.26 -0.63
C LEU A 123 -21.37 15.57 0.15
N GLY A 124 -20.64 15.73 1.25
CA GLY A 124 -20.66 16.91 2.12
C GLY A 124 -20.19 16.58 3.53
N ASN A 125 -19.87 17.60 4.32
CA ASN A 125 -19.43 17.39 5.70
C ASN A 125 -20.50 16.72 6.55
N TYR A 126 -20.11 15.74 7.35
CA TYR A 126 -20.93 15.13 8.40
C TYR A 126 -20.09 14.58 9.54
N SER A 127 -20.70 14.44 10.70
CA SER A 127 -20.07 13.83 11.86
C SER A 127 -21.08 12.96 12.63
N TYR A 128 -20.56 11.90 13.28
CA TYR A 128 -21.39 10.94 14.03
C TYR A 128 -21.97 11.51 15.33
N VAL A 129 -21.42 12.63 15.80
CA VAL A 129 -21.87 13.32 17.01
C VAL A 129 -22.08 14.79 16.71
N SER A 130 -23.32 15.27 16.82
CA SER A 130 -23.68 16.64 16.44
C SER A 130 -23.66 17.65 17.60
N HIS A 131 -23.80 17.19 18.84
CA HIS A 131 -23.99 18.08 19.99
C HIS A 131 -22.91 17.99 21.05
N LYS A 132 -22.35 19.16 21.43
CA LYS A 132 -21.35 19.28 22.50
C LYS A 132 -21.85 18.84 23.89
N ARG A 133 -23.17 18.77 24.13
CA ARG A 133 -23.75 18.32 25.39
C ARG A 133 -23.95 16.81 25.48
N ASP A 134 -23.82 16.11 24.39
CA ASP A 134 -23.97 14.65 24.31
C ASP A 134 -22.66 13.98 24.79
N VAL A 135 -22.39 14.07 26.07
CA VAL A 135 -21.17 13.51 26.67
C VAL A 135 -21.14 11.99 26.66
N ASP A 136 -22.29 11.35 26.73
CA ASP A 136 -22.44 9.89 26.78
C ASP A 136 -22.56 9.28 25.36
N LEU A 137 -22.39 10.07 24.31
CA LEU A 137 -22.53 9.68 22.89
C LEU A 137 -23.89 9.02 22.57
N ARG A 138 -24.99 9.44 23.25
CA ARG A 138 -26.34 8.89 23.01
C ARG A 138 -26.87 9.22 21.62
N GLY A 139 -26.44 10.35 21.05
CA GLY A 139 -26.76 10.76 19.70
C GLY A 139 -25.73 10.31 18.64
N PHE A 140 -24.81 9.41 18.98
CA PHE A 140 -23.91 8.79 17.99
C PHE A 140 -24.72 7.96 17.00
N THR A 141 -24.49 8.16 15.72
CA THR A 141 -25.21 7.44 14.67
C THR A 141 -24.36 7.22 13.43
N LEU A 142 -24.45 6.04 12.84
CA LEU A 142 -23.89 5.66 11.54
C LEU A 142 -24.98 5.59 10.45
N GLU A 143 -26.12 6.23 10.67
CA GLU A 143 -27.27 6.20 9.74
C GLU A 143 -26.89 6.64 8.32
N ARG A 144 -25.98 7.62 8.20
CA ARG A 144 -25.48 8.05 6.89
C ARG A 144 -24.67 6.96 6.21
N ASP A 145 -23.75 6.34 6.93
CA ASP A 145 -22.94 5.25 6.37
C ASP A 145 -23.79 4.04 6.01
N GLU A 146 -24.83 3.72 6.82
CA GLU A 146 -25.79 2.65 6.51
C GLU A 146 -26.50 2.87 5.18
N ARG A 147 -26.75 4.13 4.81
CA ARG A 147 -27.44 4.48 3.57
C ARG A 147 -26.46 4.59 2.39
N GLU A 148 -25.29 5.22 2.59
CA GLU A 148 -24.37 5.57 1.50
C GLU A 148 -23.25 4.55 1.32
N SER A 149 -22.50 4.21 2.37
CA SER A 149 -21.25 3.46 2.25
C SER A 149 -21.40 1.95 2.51
N PHE A 150 -22.17 1.55 3.53
CA PHE A 150 -22.24 0.16 3.94
C PHE A 150 -22.86 -0.80 2.93
N PRO A 151 -23.79 -0.40 2.04
CA PRO A 151 -24.24 -1.28 0.95
C PRO A 151 -23.09 -1.71 0.05
N PHE A 152 -22.16 -0.80 -0.27
CA PHE A 152 -20.97 -1.11 -1.04
C PHE A 152 -20.00 -2.01 -0.27
N TYR A 153 -19.75 -1.73 1.03
CA TYR A 153 -18.87 -2.58 1.86
C TYR A 153 -19.39 -4.02 1.95
N ARG A 154 -20.71 -4.20 2.09
CA ARG A 154 -21.33 -5.54 2.09
C ARG A 154 -21.16 -6.25 0.74
N ALA A 155 -21.30 -5.52 -0.37
CA ALA A 155 -21.06 -6.08 -1.71
C ALA A 155 -19.59 -6.50 -1.89
N VAL A 156 -18.65 -5.71 -1.40
CA VAL A 156 -17.21 -6.05 -1.41
C VAL A 156 -16.95 -7.31 -0.56
N LEU A 157 -17.50 -7.39 0.65
CA LEU A 157 -17.33 -8.57 1.52
C LEU A 157 -17.96 -9.85 0.95
N ALA A 158 -18.96 -9.74 0.10
CA ALA A 158 -19.54 -10.90 -0.59
C ALA A 158 -18.54 -11.54 -1.58
N VAL A 159 -17.61 -10.75 -2.14
CA VAL A 159 -16.55 -11.21 -3.06
C VAL A 159 -15.25 -11.50 -2.30
N GLN A 160 -14.90 -10.68 -1.30
CA GLN A 160 -13.67 -10.77 -0.50
C GLN A 160 -14.01 -10.85 1.01
N PRO A 161 -14.40 -12.00 1.53
CA PRO A 161 -14.85 -12.16 2.92
C PRO A 161 -13.76 -11.90 3.97
N SER A 162 -12.49 -11.99 3.58
CA SER A 162 -11.33 -11.76 4.46
C SER A 162 -10.78 -10.33 4.40
N LEU A 163 -11.53 -9.39 3.82
CA LEU A 163 -11.11 -8.00 3.72
C LEU A 163 -10.91 -7.39 5.11
N GLU A 164 -9.75 -6.77 5.34
CA GLU A 164 -9.47 -6.00 6.55
C GLU A 164 -9.63 -4.49 6.27
N PHE A 165 -10.20 -3.78 7.25
CA PHE A 165 -10.41 -2.35 7.15
C PHE A 165 -9.37 -1.56 7.94
N PHE A 166 -8.80 -0.55 7.28
CA PHE A 166 -7.97 0.50 7.86
C PHE A 166 -8.83 1.77 7.95
N ALA A 167 -9.15 2.23 9.16
CA ALA A 167 -9.99 3.41 9.35
C ALA A 167 -9.13 4.67 9.58
N SER A 168 -9.50 5.79 8.94
CA SER A 168 -8.79 7.07 9.08
C SER A 168 -9.76 8.23 9.26
N PRO A 169 -9.67 9.05 10.33
CA PRO A 169 -10.47 10.26 10.47
C PRO A 169 -9.80 11.46 9.78
N TRP A 170 -10.60 12.28 9.07
CA TRP A 170 -10.16 13.55 8.48
C TRP A 170 -10.33 14.74 9.43
N SER A 171 -11.40 14.73 10.23
CA SER A 171 -11.65 15.80 11.19
C SER A 171 -12.51 15.34 12.34
N PRO A 172 -12.21 15.71 13.58
CA PRO A 172 -13.19 15.66 14.67
C PRO A 172 -14.38 16.59 14.38
N PRO A 173 -15.54 16.37 15.03
CA PRO A 173 -16.69 17.27 14.93
C PRO A 173 -16.31 18.74 15.19
N ALA A 174 -16.88 19.67 14.45
CA ALA A 174 -16.54 21.10 14.49
C ALA A 174 -16.49 21.71 15.90
N PHE A 175 -17.39 21.31 16.80
CA PHE A 175 -17.43 21.83 18.16
C PHE A 175 -16.27 21.40 19.04
N MET A 176 -15.56 20.32 18.67
CA MET A 176 -14.36 19.83 19.38
C MET A 176 -13.09 20.59 18.95
N LYS A 177 -13.12 21.31 17.86
CA LYS A 177 -11.96 21.96 17.24
C LYS A 177 -11.79 23.42 17.65
N THR A 178 -10.59 23.93 17.55
CA THR A 178 -10.24 25.32 17.90
C THR A 178 -10.88 26.33 16.94
N ASN A 179 -10.96 26.02 15.65
CA ASN A 179 -11.56 26.85 14.62
C ASN A 179 -13.08 26.66 14.47
N ARG A 180 -13.69 25.71 15.19
CA ARG A 180 -15.13 25.38 15.14
C ARG A 180 -15.63 25.01 13.73
N SER A 181 -14.77 24.46 12.91
CA SER A 181 -15.06 23.95 11.56
C SER A 181 -14.47 22.57 11.39
N MET A 182 -15.07 21.70 10.61
CA MET A 182 -14.43 20.44 10.20
C MET A 182 -13.33 20.71 9.17
N ASN A 183 -13.46 21.76 8.38
CA ASN A 183 -12.53 22.20 7.34
C ASN A 183 -11.45 23.15 7.91
N PHE A 184 -10.47 23.52 7.08
CA PHE A 184 -9.46 24.55 7.34
C PHE A 184 -8.54 24.26 8.53
N GLY A 185 -8.14 23.02 8.72
CA GLY A 185 -7.27 22.62 9.82
C GLY A 185 -7.89 22.88 11.19
N GLY A 186 -7.27 23.74 11.99
CA GLY A 186 -7.57 23.87 13.41
C GLY A 186 -7.00 22.67 14.19
N ARG A 187 -7.22 22.63 15.51
CA ARG A 187 -6.71 21.56 16.38
C ARG A 187 -7.82 21.00 17.25
N LEU A 188 -7.73 19.72 17.56
CA LEU A 188 -8.58 19.12 18.61
C LEU A 188 -8.24 19.78 19.93
N ARG A 189 -9.27 20.24 20.66
CA ARG A 189 -9.06 20.86 21.98
C ARG A 189 -8.81 19.77 23.03
N PRO A 190 -7.79 19.92 23.91
CA PRO A 190 -7.43 18.88 24.89
C PRO A 190 -8.60 18.37 25.74
N LYS A 191 -9.54 19.24 26.10
CA LYS A 191 -10.74 18.86 26.87
C LYS A 191 -11.69 17.89 26.15
N TYR A 192 -11.45 17.60 24.87
CA TYR A 192 -12.22 16.66 24.06
C TYR A 192 -11.41 15.42 23.64
N TYR A 193 -10.17 15.26 24.12
CA TYR A 193 -9.33 14.10 23.78
C TYR A 193 -10.02 12.79 24.19
N GLU A 194 -10.44 12.67 25.45
CA GLU A 194 -11.16 11.49 25.93
C GLU A 194 -12.42 11.19 25.10
N ARG A 195 -13.21 12.24 24.83
CA ARG A 195 -14.44 12.08 24.05
C ARG A 195 -14.19 11.71 22.60
N TRP A 196 -13.15 12.25 21.97
CA TRP A 196 -12.79 11.89 20.60
C TRP A 196 -12.29 10.45 20.54
N ALA A 197 -11.50 10.00 21.51
CA ALA A 197 -11.12 8.61 21.65
C ALA A 197 -12.33 7.68 21.79
N GLN A 198 -13.34 8.06 22.61
CA GLN A 198 -14.59 7.32 22.74
C GLN A 198 -15.39 7.25 21.43
N VAL A 199 -15.41 8.32 20.62
CA VAL A 199 -16.08 8.34 19.30
C VAL A 199 -15.40 7.36 18.36
N LEU A 200 -14.06 7.38 18.28
CA LEU A 200 -13.28 6.47 17.43
C LEU A 200 -13.45 5.01 17.86
N THR A 201 -13.36 4.75 19.17
CA THR A 201 -13.57 3.41 19.75
C THR A 201 -14.96 2.88 19.42
N ARG A 202 -15.98 3.71 19.61
CA ARG A 202 -17.37 3.33 19.29
C ARG A 202 -17.55 3.07 17.80
N TYR A 203 -16.96 3.87 16.93
CA TYR A 203 -16.98 3.62 15.50
C TYR A 203 -16.42 2.24 15.18
N VAL A 204 -15.25 1.88 15.71
CA VAL A 204 -14.65 0.56 15.49
C VAL A 204 -15.55 -0.57 15.99
N SER A 205 -16.14 -0.43 17.20
CA SER A 205 -17.07 -1.42 17.74
C SER A 205 -18.29 -1.62 16.83
N GLU A 206 -18.93 -0.52 16.43
CA GLU A 206 -20.12 -0.52 15.58
C GLU A 206 -19.83 -1.08 14.16
N MET A 207 -18.62 -0.84 13.62
CA MET A 207 -18.16 -1.45 12.35
C MET A 207 -18.04 -2.97 12.50
N ARG A 208 -17.37 -3.44 13.55
CA ARG A 208 -17.18 -4.87 13.82
C ARG A 208 -18.49 -5.61 14.09
N GLU A 209 -19.42 -5.00 14.79
CA GLU A 209 -20.78 -5.55 15.02
C GLU A 209 -21.54 -5.78 13.70
N ARG A 210 -21.22 -4.98 12.65
CA ARG A 210 -21.78 -5.11 11.31
C ARG A 210 -21.01 -6.06 10.40
N GLY A 211 -19.96 -6.68 10.91
CA GLY A 211 -19.10 -7.60 10.16
C GLY A 211 -17.97 -6.92 9.37
N PHE A 212 -17.73 -5.61 9.57
CA PHE A 212 -16.62 -4.88 8.97
C PHE A 212 -15.41 -4.94 9.90
N PHE A 213 -14.46 -5.83 9.63
CA PHE A 213 -13.31 -6.08 10.51
C PHE A 213 -12.28 -4.96 10.41
N VAL A 214 -12.43 -3.92 11.25
CA VAL A 214 -11.44 -2.85 11.41
C VAL A 214 -10.28 -3.40 12.24
N SER A 215 -9.15 -3.62 11.62
CA SER A 215 -7.91 -4.12 12.25
C SER A 215 -6.90 -3.01 12.55
N ARG A 216 -7.03 -1.87 11.88
CA ARG A 216 -6.12 -0.73 11.99
C ARG A 216 -6.89 0.59 12.02
N LEU A 217 -6.40 1.53 12.83
CA LEU A 217 -6.99 2.86 13.00
C LEU A 217 -5.90 3.93 13.01
N SER A 218 -5.95 4.86 12.07
CA SER A 218 -5.12 6.07 12.08
C SER A 218 -5.66 7.08 13.10
N LEU A 219 -4.77 7.84 13.71
CA LEU A 219 -5.17 8.94 14.60
C LEU A 219 -5.82 10.09 13.85
N GLN A 220 -5.25 10.44 12.70
CA GLN A 220 -5.64 11.59 11.91
C GLN A 220 -5.05 11.48 10.50
N ASN A 221 -5.88 11.65 9.47
CA ASN A 221 -5.40 11.87 8.11
C ASN A 221 -4.69 13.22 8.01
N GLU A 222 -3.50 13.24 7.42
CA GLU A 222 -2.69 14.42 7.09
C GLU A 222 -2.59 15.47 8.20
N PRO A 223 -2.03 15.13 9.38
CA PRO A 223 -2.02 16.00 10.56
C PRO A 223 -1.21 17.29 10.42
N ASN A 224 -0.46 17.47 9.34
CA ASN A 224 0.27 18.70 9.03
C ASN A 224 -0.42 19.58 7.98
N ALA A 225 -1.56 19.15 7.43
CA ALA A 225 -2.26 19.85 6.36
C ALA A 225 -3.53 20.56 6.87
N ALA A 226 -3.61 21.86 6.61
CA ALA A 226 -4.82 22.66 6.80
C ALA A 226 -5.54 22.80 5.45
N GLN A 227 -6.38 21.85 5.13
CA GLN A 227 -7.04 21.75 3.83
C GLN A 227 -8.36 22.52 3.78
N LEU A 228 -8.85 22.84 2.57
CA LEU A 228 -10.16 23.48 2.34
C LEU A 228 -11.32 22.56 2.75
N TRP A 229 -11.07 21.29 2.90
CA TRP A 229 -11.99 20.25 3.34
C TRP A 229 -11.70 19.80 4.76
N ASP A 230 -12.34 18.70 5.19
CA ASP A 230 -12.16 18.07 6.47
C ASP A 230 -10.67 17.86 6.76
N SER A 231 -10.17 18.47 7.80
CA SER A 231 -8.76 18.41 8.19
C SER A 231 -8.57 18.88 9.63
N CYS A 232 -7.59 18.32 10.33
CA CYS A 232 -7.25 18.69 11.69
C CYS A 232 -5.75 18.57 11.92
N LEU A 233 -5.14 19.62 12.49
CA LEU A 233 -3.72 19.65 12.76
C LEU A 233 -3.40 18.94 14.08
N PHE A 234 -2.38 18.08 14.04
CA PHE A 234 -1.74 17.49 15.21
C PHE A 234 -0.22 17.63 15.09
N SER A 235 0.47 18.01 16.17
CA SER A 235 1.91 17.83 16.28
C SER A 235 2.23 16.36 16.62
N ALA A 236 3.50 15.96 16.49
CA ALA A 236 3.93 14.64 16.91
C ALA A 236 3.63 14.37 18.40
N GLU A 237 3.84 15.39 19.25
CA GLU A 237 3.51 15.33 20.67
C GLU A 237 2.00 15.18 20.91
N GLU A 238 1.16 15.90 20.17
CA GLU A 238 -0.30 15.77 20.28
C GLU A 238 -0.77 14.38 19.83
N GLU A 239 -0.19 13.81 18.78
CA GLU A 239 -0.48 12.43 18.37
C GLU A 239 -0.04 11.43 19.44
N ARG A 240 1.17 11.61 19.99
CA ARG A 240 1.68 10.76 21.06
C ARG A 240 0.74 10.77 22.29
N ILE A 241 0.44 11.96 22.82
CA ILE A 241 -0.46 12.11 23.96
C ILE A 241 -1.84 11.52 23.66
N PHE A 242 -2.42 11.81 22.50
CA PHE A 242 -3.74 11.32 22.16
C PHE A 242 -3.74 9.79 21.97
N GLY A 243 -2.74 9.23 21.33
CA GLY A 243 -2.62 7.78 21.11
C GLY A 243 -2.40 7.01 22.41
N VAL A 244 -1.44 7.44 23.23
CA VAL A 244 -1.01 6.75 24.45
C VAL A 244 -2.00 6.94 25.60
N ASP A 245 -2.36 8.20 25.89
CA ASP A 245 -3.09 8.52 27.11
C ASP A 245 -4.61 8.40 26.96
N TYR A 246 -5.14 8.40 25.73
CA TYR A 246 -6.59 8.42 25.49
C TYR A 246 -7.08 7.29 24.57
N LEU A 247 -6.53 7.14 23.36
CA LEU A 247 -7.10 6.21 22.39
C LEU A 247 -6.78 4.75 22.73
N ARG A 248 -5.52 4.43 23.09
CA ARG A 248 -5.15 3.05 23.44
C ARG A 248 -5.95 2.56 24.65
N PRO A 249 -6.04 3.32 25.79
CA PRO A 249 -6.86 2.92 26.93
C PRO A 249 -8.36 2.78 26.59
N ALA A 250 -8.90 3.62 25.70
CA ALA A 250 -10.31 3.54 25.30
C ALA A 250 -10.61 2.28 24.49
N LEU A 251 -9.72 1.91 23.56
CA LEU A 251 -9.82 0.68 22.78
C LEU A 251 -9.69 -0.55 23.69
N ASP A 252 -8.72 -0.57 24.61
CA ASP A 252 -8.53 -1.67 25.56
C ASP A 252 -9.75 -1.88 26.46
N ALA A 253 -10.32 -0.78 26.98
CA ALA A 253 -11.52 -0.84 27.80
C ALA A 253 -12.77 -1.35 27.03
N ALA A 254 -12.74 -1.28 25.70
CA ALA A 254 -13.80 -1.77 24.83
C ALA A 254 -13.55 -3.21 24.31
N GLY A 255 -12.46 -3.89 24.73
CA GLY A 255 -12.09 -5.22 24.23
C GLY A 255 -11.58 -5.20 22.79
N LEU A 256 -10.90 -4.11 22.38
CA LEU A 256 -10.35 -3.87 21.06
C LEU A 256 -8.81 -3.75 21.09
N GLU A 257 -8.16 -4.55 21.94
CA GLU A 257 -6.70 -4.56 22.14
C GLU A 257 -5.96 -4.96 20.87
N ASP A 258 -6.60 -5.73 19.99
CA ASP A 258 -6.07 -6.19 18.71
C ASP A 258 -6.07 -5.10 17.62
N VAL A 259 -6.78 -3.98 17.82
CA VAL A 259 -6.78 -2.85 16.90
C VAL A 259 -5.44 -2.11 16.99
N ARG A 260 -4.71 -2.10 15.87
CA ARG A 260 -3.42 -1.41 15.79
C ARG A 260 -3.61 0.06 15.49
N ILE A 261 -3.04 0.92 16.32
CA ILE A 261 -3.08 2.38 16.16
C ILE A 261 -1.93 2.82 15.24
N PHE A 262 -2.26 3.64 14.25
CA PHE A 262 -1.31 4.26 13.33
C PHE A 262 -1.29 5.76 13.51
N PHE A 263 -0.16 6.38 13.22
CA PHE A 263 0.02 7.84 13.26
C PHE A 263 0.64 8.31 11.94
N TRP A 264 0.80 9.63 11.82
CA TRP A 264 1.31 10.35 10.67
C TRP A 264 0.31 10.36 9.50
N ASP A 265 0.06 9.24 8.82
CA ASP A 265 -0.93 9.13 7.73
C ASP A 265 -0.82 10.32 6.76
N HIS A 266 0.41 10.64 6.33
CA HIS A 266 0.79 11.80 5.55
C HIS A 266 2.06 11.51 4.73
N ASN A 267 2.57 12.51 3.96
CA ASN A 267 3.63 12.34 2.99
C ASN A 267 4.98 11.87 3.56
N LYS A 268 5.72 11.11 2.74
CA LYS A 268 6.98 10.43 3.13
C LYS A 268 8.12 11.36 3.56
N GLU A 269 8.17 12.61 3.09
CA GLU A 269 9.30 13.54 3.28
C GLU A 269 9.62 13.84 4.75
N ARG A 270 8.63 13.76 5.64
CA ARG A 270 8.77 14.06 7.07
C ARG A 270 8.56 12.83 7.96
N ILE A 271 8.46 11.64 7.37
CA ILE A 271 8.13 10.40 8.11
C ILE A 271 9.16 10.09 9.20
N LEU A 272 10.46 10.32 8.94
CA LEU A 272 11.53 10.04 9.89
C LEU A 272 11.45 10.95 11.12
N ASP A 273 11.39 12.27 10.91
CA ASP A 273 11.31 13.25 12.00
C ASP A 273 10.07 12.98 12.85
N ARG A 274 8.93 12.74 12.19
CA ARG A 274 7.66 12.47 12.85
C ARG A 274 7.71 11.22 13.70
N ALA A 275 8.25 10.13 13.17
CA ALA A 275 8.35 8.87 13.88
C ALA A 275 9.29 8.98 15.10
N GLN A 276 10.44 9.61 14.96
CA GLN A 276 11.38 9.80 16.07
C GLN A 276 10.76 10.61 17.24
N GLU A 277 9.95 11.62 16.93
CA GLU A 277 9.30 12.45 17.93
C GLU A 277 8.10 11.73 18.58
N THR A 278 7.28 11.01 17.77
CA THR A 278 6.09 10.30 18.26
C THR A 278 6.47 9.04 19.04
N LEU A 279 7.44 8.26 18.56
CA LEU A 279 7.87 6.96 19.16
C LEU A 279 9.07 7.11 20.11
N ARG A 280 9.20 8.22 20.78
CA ARG A 280 10.39 8.58 21.58
C ARG A 280 10.56 7.81 22.89
N ASP A 281 9.52 7.09 23.34
CA ASP A 281 9.52 6.37 24.61
C ASP A 281 8.81 5.01 24.50
N ASP A 282 9.01 4.16 25.51
CA ASP A 282 8.51 2.78 25.55
C ASP A 282 6.98 2.72 25.54
N GLU A 283 6.29 3.71 26.13
CA GLU A 283 4.83 3.78 26.16
C GLU A 283 4.27 4.00 24.75
N ALA A 284 4.86 4.92 24.01
CA ALA A 284 4.50 5.17 22.62
C ALA A 284 4.86 3.97 21.72
N LEU A 285 6.04 3.37 21.93
CA LEU A 285 6.43 2.16 21.23
C LEU A 285 5.44 1.02 21.47
N ALA A 286 4.88 0.89 22.67
CA ALA A 286 3.87 -0.13 22.98
C ALA A 286 2.49 0.20 22.37
N ALA A 287 2.08 1.47 22.41
CA ALA A 287 0.74 1.90 22.00
C ALA A 287 0.54 1.89 20.47
N PHE A 288 1.58 2.30 19.71
CA PHE A 288 1.48 2.40 18.26
C PHE A 288 1.90 1.12 17.53
N GLY A 289 1.04 0.64 16.65
CA GLY A 289 1.28 -0.52 15.79
C GLY A 289 2.08 -0.21 14.53
N GLY A 290 2.03 1.04 14.04
CA GLY A 290 2.72 1.39 12.80
C GLY A 290 2.61 2.85 12.41
N VAL A 291 3.16 3.14 11.25
CA VAL A 291 3.18 4.45 10.59
C VAL A 291 2.48 4.35 9.24
N ALA A 292 1.50 5.20 9.00
CA ALA A 292 0.86 5.32 7.70
C ALA A 292 1.49 6.48 6.92
N PHE A 293 1.55 6.34 5.58
CA PHE A 293 2.17 7.36 4.76
C PHE A 293 1.53 7.48 3.37
N HIS A 294 1.77 8.65 2.71
CA HIS A 294 1.28 9.05 1.40
C HIS A 294 2.42 9.43 0.46
N TRP A 295 2.15 9.57 -0.85
CA TRP A 295 3.16 9.80 -1.88
C TRP A 295 3.28 11.25 -2.41
N TYR A 296 2.39 12.18 -2.01
CA TYR A 296 2.20 13.47 -2.70
C TYR A 296 3.40 14.45 -2.64
N ALA A 297 4.37 14.21 -1.77
CA ALA A 297 5.59 15.03 -1.69
C ALA A 297 6.74 14.50 -2.56
N GLY A 298 6.58 13.34 -3.21
CA GLY A 298 7.61 12.68 -4.01
C GLY A 298 8.12 11.40 -3.38
N ASP A 299 9.17 10.83 -3.96
CA ASP A 299 9.64 9.47 -3.70
C ASP A 299 10.09 9.25 -2.25
N HIS A 300 11.01 10.04 -1.74
CA HIS A 300 11.56 9.98 -0.36
C HIS A 300 11.75 8.57 0.23
N PHE A 301 12.08 7.59 -0.63
CA PHE A 301 12.27 6.18 -0.25
C PHE A 301 13.41 5.99 0.76
N GLU A 302 14.40 6.89 0.76
CA GLU A 302 15.47 6.89 1.75
C GLU A 302 14.94 7.22 3.16
N ALA A 303 14.01 8.16 3.29
CA ALA A 303 13.40 8.50 4.58
C ALA A 303 12.56 7.34 5.11
N LEU A 304 11.79 6.69 4.22
CA LEU A 304 11.03 5.48 4.56
C LEU A 304 11.96 4.34 5.00
N ARG A 305 13.06 4.08 4.28
CA ARG A 305 14.04 3.05 4.65
C ARG A 305 14.67 3.32 6.01
N GLN A 306 15.00 4.57 6.30
CA GLN A 306 15.60 4.96 7.57
C GLN A 306 14.63 4.71 8.73
N VAL A 307 13.36 5.07 8.60
CA VAL A 307 12.38 4.87 9.66
C VAL A 307 12.06 3.37 9.86
N CYS A 308 11.96 2.60 8.79
CA CYS A 308 11.79 1.14 8.87
C CYS A 308 12.99 0.46 9.58
N THR A 309 14.20 0.98 9.36
CA THR A 309 15.42 0.47 10.02
C THR A 309 15.43 0.81 11.52
N LEU A 310 14.96 2.00 11.90
CA LEU A 310 14.93 2.43 13.30
C LEU A 310 13.83 1.74 14.12
N PHE A 311 12.71 1.40 13.48
CA PHE A 311 11.54 0.83 14.13
C PHE A 311 11.08 -0.47 13.44
N PRO A 312 11.93 -1.53 13.42
CA PRO A 312 11.67 -2.73 12.61
C PRO A 312 10.44 -3.55 13.04
N ASP A 313 9.94 -3.34 14.25
CA ASP A 313 8.75 -4.02 14.79
C ASP A 313 7.44 -3.31 14.44
N LYS A 314 7.50 -2.15 13.73
CA LYS A 314 6.33 -1.40 13.30
C LYS A 314 5.90 -1.78 11.90
N GLU A 315 4.60 -1.68 11.62
CA GLU A 315 4.08 -1.74 10.26
C GLU A 315 4.21 -0.38 9.58
N PHE A 316 4.64 -0.37 8.33
CA PHE A 316 4.71 0.82 7.48
C PHE A 316 3.77 0.61 6.30
N ILE A 317 2.70 1.39 6.23
CA ILE A 317 1.64 1.20 5.24
C ILE A 317 1.49 2.46 4.40
N HIS A 318 1.62 2.29 3.09
CA HIS A 318 1.17 3.29 2.14
C HIS A 318 -0.35 3.29 2.15
N THR A 319 -0.95 4.35 2.67
CA THR A 319 -2.41 4.41 2.90
C THR A 319 -3.15 5.25 1.88
N GLU A 320 -2.44 6.07 1.09
CA GLU A 320 -3.07 6.93 0.10
C GLU A 320 -2.09 7.35 -1.00
N GLY A 321 -2.57 7.26 -2.25
CA GLY A 321 -1.93 7.82 -3.42
C GLY A 321 -2.91 7.86 -4.59
N CYS A 322 -2.98 8.98 -5.31
CA CYS A 322 -3.73 9.12 -6.56
C CYS A 322 -3.11 10.20 -7.44
N VAL A 323 -3.43 10.16 -8.74
CA VAL A 323 -3.07 11.24 -9.66
C VAL A 323 -4.10 12.35 -9.55
N GLU A 324 -3.74 13.44 -8.86
CA GLU A 324 -4.60 14.61 -8.68
C GLU A 324 -4.73 15.41 -10.00
N TYR A 325 -5.95 15.71 -10.44
CA TYR A 325 -6.16 16.49 -11.66
C TYR A 325 -5.69 17.95 -11.55
N SER A 326 -5.61 18.49 -10.34
CA SER A 326 -5.04 19.82 -10.09
C SER A 326 -3.54 19.92 -10.43
N ARG A 327 -2.81 18.81 -10.28
CA ARG A 327 -1.36 18.70 -10.53
C ARG A 327 -1.03 17.95 -11.81
N GLY A 328 -1.90 17.02 -12.22
CA GLY A 328 -1.67 16.06 -13.30
C GLY A 328 -2.59 16.20 -14.50
N ARG A 329 -3.20 17.35 -14.77
CA ARG A 329 -3.97 17.57 -16.00
C ARG A 329 -3.06 17.39 -17.22
N GLY A 330 -3.33 16.36 -18.02
CA GLY A 330 -2.52 16.01 -19.18
C GLY A 330 -1.52 14.88 -18.95
N VAL A 331 -1.45 14.29 -17.77
CA VAL A 331 -0.71 13.04 -17.55
C VAL A 331 -1.39 11.92 -18.36
N SER A 332 -0.60 11.22 -19.17
CA SER A 332 -1.11 10.08 -19.94
C SER A 332 -1.41 8.89 -19.02
N GLN A 333 -2.25 7.97 -19.49
CA GLN A 333 -2.52 6.73 -18.74
C GLN A 333 -1.25 5.90 -18.49
N VAL A 334 -0.26 5.97 -19.37
CA VAL A 334 1.03 5.29 -19.22
C VAL A 334 1.83 5.95 -18.09
N GLU A 335 2.00 7.28 -18.12
CA GLU A 335 2.72 8.01 -17.07
C GLU A 335 2.06 7.81 -15.70
N ALA A 336 0.73 7.87 -15.63
CA ALA A 336 -0.01 7.60 -14.40
C ALA A 336 0.28 6.19 -13.87
N ALA A 337 0.15 5.17 -14.72
CA ALA A 337 0.38 3.77 -14.34
C ALA A 337 1.83 3.52 -13.92
N GLU A 338 2.80 4.11 -14.61
CA GLU A 338 4.21 4.04 -14.26
C GLU A 338 4.50 4.71 -12.92
N GLN A 339 3.82 5.81 -12.57
CA GLN A 339 3.96 6.45 -11.27
C GLN A 339 3.52 5.50 -10.15
N TYR A 340 2.38 4.82 -10.30
CA TYR A 340 1.91 3.81 -9.34
C TYR A 340 2.94 2.68 -9.17
N ALA A 341 3.40 2.08 -10.26
CA ALA A 341 4.33 0.96 -10.18
C ALA A 341 5.70 1.38 -9.61
N HIS A 342 6.19 2.55 -9.97
CA HIS A 342 7.42 3.14 -9.41
C HIS A 342 7.34 3.31 -7.90
N ASP A 343 6.26 3.89 -7.43
CA ASP A 343 6.08 4.16 -6.00
C ASP A 343 5.94 2.83 -5.21
N ILE A 344 5.15 1.88 -5.72
CA ILE A 344 5.01 0.54 -5.11
C ILE A 344 6.37 -0.17 -5.02
N ILE A 345 7.16 -0.18 -6.11
CA ILE A 345 8.49 -0.80 -6.11
C ILE A 345 9.39 -0.12 -5.08
N GLY A 346 9.43 1.21 -5.09
CA GLY A 346 10.25 2.00 -4.18
C GLY A 346 9.88 1.78 -2.72
N ASP A 347 8.59 1.80 -2.40
CA ASP A 347 8.06 1.62 -1.05
C ASP A 347 8.37 0.22 -0.51
N PHE A 348 8.11 -0.85 -1.27
CA PHE A 348 8.45 -2.21 -0.82
C PHE A 348 9.96 -2.43 -0.71
N CYS A 349 10.76 -1.86 -1.59
CA CYS A 349 12.23 -1.87 -1.46
C CYS A 349 12.73 -1.04 -0.26
N ALA A 350 11.95 -0.08 0.22
CA ALA A 350 12.27 0.73 1.39
C ALA A 350 11.78 0.15 2.72
N GLY A 351 10.83 -0.80 2.71
CA GLY A 351 10.37 -1.48 3.91
C GLY A 351 8.85 -1.44 4.15
N ALA A 352 8.05 -0.95 3.21
CA ALA A 352 6.59 -0.94 3.32
C ALA A 352 6.01 -2.35 3.46
N ASN A 353 4.93 -2.47 4.23
CA ASN A 353 4.22 -3.73 4.47
C ASN A 353 2.96 -3.87 3.63
N ALA A 354 2.36 -2.79 3.17
CA ALA A 354 1.14 -2.79 2.37
C ALA A 354 1.04 -1.53 1.52
N TYR A 355 0.19 -1.61 0.50
CA TYR A 355 -0.13 -0.51 -0.38
C TYR A 355 -1.65 -0.38 -0.55
N LEU A 356 -2.19 0.81 -0.26
CA LEU A 356 -3.59 1.17 -0.52
C LEU A 356 -3.62 2.41 -1.42
N ASP A 357 -4.27 2.26 -2.57
CA ASP A 357 -4.61 3.36 -3.46
C ASP A 357 -5.64 4.30 -2.83
N TRP A 358 -5.76 5.50 -3.34
CA TRP A 358 -6.89 6.35 -2.96
C TRP A 358 -8.18 5.77 -3.58
N ASN A 359 -9.16 6.43 -3.97
CA ASN A 359 -10.47 5.91 -4.37
C ASN A 359 -10.44 4.70 -5.33
N VAL A 360 -11.09 3.59 -5.00
CA VAL A 360 -11.19 2.41 -5.86
C VAL A 360 -12.01 2.68 -7.14
N LEU A 361 -13.03 3.55 -7.04
CA LEU A 361 -13.97 3.89 -8.12
C LEU A 361 -14.40 5.35 -7.98
N LEU A 362 -14.39 6.09 -9.08
CA LEU A 362 -14.92 7.45 -9.14
C LEU A 362 -15.82 7.64 -10.37
N ASP A 363 -16.54 8.76 -10.40
CA ASP A 363 -17.32 9.18 -11.57
C ASP A 363 -16.42 9.72 -12.70
N ALA A 364 -17.02 10.01 -13.85
CA ALA A 364 -16.29 10.49 -15.03
C ALA A 364 -15.56 11.84 -14.84
N GLN A 365 -15.83 12.57 -13.76
CA GLN A 365 -15.15 13.82 -13.43
C GLN A 365 -14.00 13.62 -12.44
N GLY A 366 -13.90 12.44 -11.83
CA GLY A 366 -12.97 12.15 -10.77
C GLY A 366 -13.49 12.48 -9.37
N GLY A 367 -14.81 12.35 -9.20
CA GLY A 367 -15.56 12.57 -7.96
C GLY A 367 -16.61 11.49 -7.70
N PRO A 368 -17.70 11.83 -6.98
CA PRO A 368 -18.04 13.15 -6.43
C PRO A 368 -17.07 13.61 -5.32
N ASN A 369 -16.86 14.93 -5.25
CA ASN A 369 -16.01 15.56 -4.23
C ASN A 369 -16.63 16.90 -3.86
N HIS A 370 -16.94 17.14 -2.58
CA HIS A 370 -17.72 18.30 -2.16
C HIS A 370 -16.95 19.63 -2.15
N VAL A 371 -15.64 19.60 -2.44
CA VAL A 371 -14.81 20.80 -2.57
C VAL A 371 -14.17 20.93 -3.96
N GLY A 372 -14.44 19.98 -4.88
CA GLY A 372 -13.93 20.02 -6.24
C GLY A 372 -12.46 19.59 -6.37
N ASN A 373 -11.94 18.85 -5.42
CA ASN A 373 -10.60 18.25 -5.46
C ASN A 373 -10.65 16.90 -6.20
N TYR A 374 -10.81 16.95 -7.52
CA TYR A 374 -10.97 15.76 -8.36
C TYR A 374 -9.64 15.05 -8.62
N CYS A 375 -9.68 13.72 -8.74
CA CYS A 375 -8.52 12.92 -9.09
C CYS A 375 -8.87 11.75 -10.02
N ASP A 376 -7.84 11.07 -10.51
CA ASP A 376 -7.96 9.80 -11.20
C ASP A 376 -8.22 8.65 -10.23
N ALA A 377 -8.84 7.59 -10.72
CA ALA A 377 -8.97 6.32 -10.01
C ALA A 377 -8.73 5.15 -10.96
N PRO A 378 -8.31 3.98 -10.46
CA PRO A 378 -8.13 2.78 -11.28
C PRO A 378 -9.39 2.33 -12.03
N LEU A 379 -10.57 2.64 -11.46
CA LEU A 379 -11.87 2.38 -12.07
C LEU A 379 -12.66 3.69 -12.15
N MET A 380 -13.11 4.05 -13.35
CA MET A 380 -13.88 5.29 -13.59
C MET A 380 -15.21 4.96 -14.25
N ALA A 381 -16.32 5.39 -13.64
CA ALA A 381 -17.63 5.27 -14.28
C ALA A 381 -17.74 6.19 -15.52
N THR A 382 -18.47 5.76 -16.55
CA THR A 382 -18.82 6.64 -17.65
C THR A 382 -19.80 7.73 -17.19
N ALA A 383 -19.88 8.86 -17.92
CA ALA A 383 -20.70 10.00 -17.54
C ALA A 383 -22.21 9.68 -17.41
N ASP A 384 -22.68 8.65 -18.08
CA ASP A 384 -24.05 8.13 -18.00
C ASP A 384 -24.22 6.94 -17.05
N TYR A 385 -23.14 6.56 -16.33
CA TYR A 385 -23.05 5.40 -15.43
C TYR A 385 -23.35 4.04 -16.10
N SER A 386 -23.37 3.96 -17.43
CA SER A 386 -23.71 2.71 -18.14
C SER A 386 -22.57 1.69 -18.16
N ALA A 387 -21.34 2.10 -17.89
CA ALA A 387 -20.16 1.27 -17.92
C ALA A 387 -19.08 1.79 -16.95
N VAL A 388 -18.03 0.97 -16.73
CA VAL A 388 -16.81 1.37 -16.04
C VAL A 388 -15.62 1.25 -16.99
N GLN A 389 -14.76 2.26 -16.96
CA GLN A 389 -13.46 2.27 -17.64
C GLN A 389 -12.40 1.76 -16.67
N VAL A 390 -11.65 0.76 -17.09
CA VAL A 390 -10.51 0.23 -16.35
C VAL A 390 -9.26 0.94 -16.83
N HIS A 391 -8.70 1.80 -15.99
CA HIS A 391 -7.49 2.55 -16.31
C HIS A 391 -6.24 1.67 -16.27
N LEU A 392 -5.16 2.12 -16.91
CA LEU A 392 -3.92 1.37 -16.95
C LEU A 392 -3.28 1.23 -15.56
N SER A 393 -3.51 2.19 -14.65
CA SER A 393 -3.10 2.12 -13.25
C SER A 393 -3.64 0.88 -12.54
N HIS A 394 -4.90 0.50 -12.78
CA HIS A 394 -5.47 -0.75 -12.25
C HIS A 394 -4.64 -1.97 -12.68
N THR A 395 -4.25 -2.03 -13.95
CA THR A 395 -3.46 -3.14 -14.46
C THR A 395 -2.05 -3.17 -13.86
N TYR A 396 -1.41 -2.00 -13.72
CA TYR A 396 -0.05 -1.90 -13.15
C TYR A 396 -0.01 -2.25 -11.66
N ILE A 397 -1.00 -1.85 -10.88
CA ILE A 397 -1.16 -2.31 -9.49
C ILE A 397 -1.38 -3.83 -9.46
N GLY A 398 -2.14 -4.36 -10.41
CA GLY A 398 -2.39 -5.80 -10.56
C GLY A 398 -1.14 -6.64 -10.78
N HIS A 399 -0.05 -6.08 -11.32
CA HIS A 399 1.24 -6.77 -11.42
C HIS A 399 1.86 -7.11 -10.06
N PHE A 400 1.42 -6.48 -9.01
CA PHE A 400 1.79 -6.80 -7.63
C PHE A 400 0.68 -7.60 -6.94
N SER A 401 -0.52 -7.04 -6.88
CA SER A 401 -1.59 -7.52 -6.01
C SER A 401 -2.15 -8.91 -6.38
N ARG A 402 -2.10 -9.30 -7.65
CA ARG A 402 -2.54 -10.63 -8.12
C ARG A 402 -1.56 -11.75 -7.79
N PHE A 403 -0.28 -11.42 -7.69
CA PHE A 403 0.80 -12.40 -7.60
C PHE A 403 1.43 -12.45 -6.21
N VAL A 404 1.39 -11.35 -5.46
CA VAL A 404 1.95 -11.27 -4.11
C VAL A 404 0.85 -11.49 -3.09
N THR A 405 0.83 -12.66 -2.49
CA THR A 405 -0.22 -13.05 -1.54
C THR A 405 0.04 -12.52 -0.14
N PRO A 406 -1.00 -12.28 0.69
CA PRO A 406 -0.83 -11.91 2.09
C PRO A 406 0.09 -12.89 2.82
N GLY A 407 1.08 -12.35 3.54
CA GLY A 407 2.11 -13.16 4.20
C GLY A 407 3.38 -13.39 3.40
N ALA A 408 3.41 -12.99 2.13
CA ALA A 408 4.66 -12.93 1.34
C ALA A 408 5.74 -12.12 2.06
N ARG A 409 6.99 -12.38 1.74
CA ARG A 409 8.13 -11.61 2.23
C ARG A 409 8.82 -10.94 1.04
N VAL A 410 9.12 -9.65 1.18
CA VAL A 410 10.04 -9.01 0.25
C VAL A 410 11.39 -9.69 0.35
N CYS A 411 12.06 -9.93 -0.77
CA CYS A 411 13.40 -10.49 -0.79
C CYS A 411 14.39 -9.58 -1.51
N LEU A 412 15.67 -9.77 -1.21
CA LEU A 412 16.71 -8.96 -1.80
C LEU A 412 16.80 -9.20 -3.31
N VAL A 413 16.90 -8.11 -4.07
CA VAL A 413 17.15 -8.08 -5.52
C VAL A 413 18.34 -7.20 -5.80
N SER A 414 19.30 -7.68 -6.60
CA SER A 414 20.38 -6.85 -7.15
C SER A 414 20.16 -6.62 -8.64
N ARG A 415 20.54 -5.43 -9.10
CA ARG A 415 20.47 -5.02 -10.51
C ARG A 415 21.84 -4.56 -10.95
N ALA A 416 22.29 -5.00 -12.12
CA ALA A 416 23.55 -4.56 -12.71
C ALA A 416 23.43 -3.20 -13.46
N PHE A 417 22.25 -2.56 -13.43
CA PHE A 417 21.95 -1.33 -14.16
C PHE A 417 20.77 -0.55 -13.51
N ASP A 418 20.72 0.76 -13.72
CA ASP A 418 19.70 1.65 -13.12
C ASP A 418 18.48 1.91 -14.03
N THR A 419 18.45 1.33 -15.23
CA THR A 419 17.44 1.65 -16.25
C THR A 419 16.12 0.89 -16.08
N VAL A 420 16.10 -0.15 -15.25
CA VAL A 420 14.91 -0.95 -14.92
C VAL A 420 14.77 -1.01 -13.42
N GLU A 421 13.58 -0.78 -12.94
CA GLU A 421 13.23 -0.93 -11.52
C GLU A 421 12.79 -2.37 -11.25
N ALA A 422 13.05 -2.86 -10.04
CA ALA A 422 12.73 -4.24 -9.70
C ALA A 422 12.44 -4.40 -8.20
N VAL A 423 11.47 -5.25 -7.89
CA VAL A 423 11.21 -5.74 -6.53
C VAL A 423 10.88 -7.23 -6.57
N GLY A 424 11.38 -7.97 -5.60
CA GLY A 424 11.19 -9.42 -5.49
C GLY A 424 10.46 -9.83 -4.23
N PHE A 425 9.66 -10.88 -4.34
CA PHE A 425 8.91 -11.44 -3.23
C PHE A 425 9.00 -12.96 -3.22
N VAL A 426 8.81 -13.53 -2.04
CA VAL A 426 8.62 -14.96 -1.84
C VAL A 426 7.27 -15.15 -1.15
N ASN A 427 6.34 -15.80 -1.81
CA ASN A 427 5.03 -16.16 -1.28
C ASN A 427 5.14 -17.24 -0.19
N PRO A 428 4.13 -17.40 0.68
CA PRO A 428 4.13 -18.45 1.71
C PRO A 428 4.31 -19.88 1.16
N ASP A 429 3.82 -20.14 -0.05
CA ASP A 429 3.96 -21.42 -0.77
C ASP A 429 5.30 -21.58 -1.50
N GLN A 430 6.25 -20.67 -1.24
CA GLN A 430 7.57 -20.60 -1.87
C GLN A 430 7.60 -20.18 -3.33
N GLN A 431 6.48 -19.76 -3.92
CA GLN A 431 6.51 -19.12 -5.23
C GLN A 431 7.34 -17.83 -5.18
N ARG A 432 8.25 -17.65 -6.14
CA ARG A 432 8.97 -16.40 -6.37
C ARG A 432 8.10 -15.49 -7.22
N VAL A 433 8.13 -14.21 -6.90
CA VAL A 433 7.50 -13.16 -7.71
C VAL A 433 8.54 -12.06 -7.91
N LEU A 434 8.81 -11.71 -9.15
CA LEU A 434 9.70 -10.60 -9.51
C LEU A 434 8.93 -9.64 -10.42
N VAL A 435 8.82 -8.39 -9.99
CA VAL A 435 8.21 -7.33 -10.81
C VAL A 435 9.33 -6.44 -11.36
N LEU A 436 9.28 -6.19 -12.67
CA LEU A 436 10.21 -5.36 -13.43
C LEU A 436 9.45 -4.21 -14.08
N LEU A 437 9.96 -2.98 -13.96
CA LEU A 437 9.38 -1.79 -14.60
C LEU A 437 10.42 -1.08 -15.46
N ASN A 438 10.09 -0.86 -16.74
CA ASN A 438 10.88 -0.06 -17.68
C ASN A 438 10.10 1.22 -18.06
N ARG A 439 10.53 2.35 -17.51
CA ARG A 439 9.98 3.69 -17.83
C ARG A 439 10.76 4.44 -18.93
N ARG A 440 11.57 3.72 -19.70
CA ARG A 440 12.42 4.31 -20.75
C ARG A 440 11.78 4.12 -22.12
N ASP A 441 12.15 5.01 -23.05
CA ASP A 441 11.73 4.97 -24.47
C ASP A 441 12.37 3.83 -25.27
N THR A 442 13.14 2.96 -24.64
CA THR A 442 13.85 1.86 -25.30
C THR A 442 13.62 0.55 -24.58
N ALA A 443 13.35 -0.49 -25.35
CA ALA A 443 13.28 -1.86 -24.85
C ALA A 443 14.62 -2.31 -24.22
N LYS A 444 14.54 -3.22 -23.26
CA LYS A 444 15.69 -3.80 -22.56
C LYS A 444 15.62 -5.30 -22.56
N THR A 445 16.72 -5.93 -22.94
CA THR A 445 16.95 -7.36 -22.66
C THR A 445 17.49 -7.47 -21.22
N ILE A 446 16.91 -8.37 -20.43
CA ILE A 446 17.27 -8.59 -19.04
C ILE A 446 17.52 -10.07 -18.83
N ARG A 447 18.53 -10.39 -18.02
CA ARG A 447 18.78 -11.73 -17.52
C ARG A 447 18.35 -11.79 -16.06
N VAL A 448 17.23 -12.49 -15.81
CA VAL A 448 16.73 -12.76 -14.47
C VAL A 448 17.41 -13.99 -13.93
N CYS A 449 18.04 -13.88 -12.77
CA CYS A 449 18.85 -14.95 -12.19
C CYS A 449 18.37 -15.34 -10.79
N GLU A 450 18.28 -16.64 -10.54
CA GLU A 450 18.25 -17.26 -9.20
C GLU A 450 19.26 -18.41 -9.16
N ALA A 451 20.22 -18.33 -8.24
CA ALA A 451 21.33 -19.28 -8.14
C ALA A 451 22.09 -19.44 -9.48
N GLU A 452 22.05 -20.63 -10.08
CA GLU A 452 22.73 -20.98 -11.34
C GLU A 452 21.80 -20.91 -12.57
N PHE A 453 20.53 -20.52 -12.36
CA PHE A 453 19.55 -20.41 -13.45
C PHE A 453 19.42 -18.98 -13.94
N THR A 454 19.30 -18.83 -15.24
CA THR A 454 19.13 -17.54 -15.89
C THR A 454 18.00 -17.61 -16.92
N GLY A 455 17.01 -16.74 -16.77
CA GLY A 455 15.97 -16.51 -17.75
C GLY A 455 16.24 -15.22 -18.52
N LYS A 456 16.19 -15.27 -19.85
CA LYS A 456 16.26 -14.07 -20.69
C LYS A 456 14.86 -13.56 -20.96
N VAL A 457 14.62 -12.29 -20.66
CA VAL A 457 13.36 -11.60 -20.97
C VAL A 457 13.63 -10.33 -21.77
N GLU A 458 12.68 -9.93 -22.59
CA GLU A 458 12.65 -8.65 -23.27
C GLU A 458 11.54 -7.81 -22.64
N LEU A 459 11.91 -6.65 -22.13
CA LEU A 459 11.00 -5.69 -21.49
C LEU A 459 10.89 -4.48 -22.42
N ASP A 460 9.74 -4.31 -23.02
CA ASP A 460 9.46 -3.22 -23.96
C ASP A 460 9.64 -1.84 -23.31
N ALA A 461 9.73 -0.81 -24.13
CA ALA A 461 9.63 0.57 -23.67
C ALA A 461 8.29 0.79 -22.95
N HIS A 462 8.30 1.55 -21.86
CA HIS A 462 7.09 1.90 -21.10
C HIS A 462 6.23 0.68 -20.73
N SER A 463 6.86 -0.33 -20.12
CA SER A 463 6.17 -1.58 -19.76
C SER A 463 6.53 -2.08 -18.37
N ILE A 464 5.63 -2.87 -17.81
CA ILE A 464 5.81 -3.61 -16.57
C ILE A 464 5.68 -5.10 -16.84
N MET A 465 6.48 -5.91 -16.15
CA MET A 465 6.44 -7.37 -16.29
C MET A 465 6.48 -8.01 -14.91
N THR A 466 5.63 -8.99 -14.68
CA THR A 466 5.71 -9.87 -13.51
C THR A 466 6.13 -11.27 -13.96
N LEU A 467 7.11 -11.81 -13.28
CA LEU A 467 7.66 -13.15 -13.46
C LEU A 467 7.36 -13.98 -12.21
N THR A 468 6.87 -15.20 -12.40
CA THR A 468 6.62 -16.11 -11.29
C THR A 468 7.19 -17.49 -11.57
N TRP A 469 7.78 -18.12 -10.54
CA TRP A 469 8.28 -19.49 -10.61
C TRP A 469 8.38 -20.12 -9.24
N TYR A 470 8.47 -21.46 -9.22
CA TYR A 470 8.81 -22.22 -8.04
C TYR A 470 10.28 -22.69 -8.11
N PRO A 471 10.98 -22.81 -6.99
CA PRO A 471 12.31 -23.40 -7.00
C PRO A 471 12.25 -24.84 -7.51
N PRO A 472 13.29 -25.35 -8.17
CA PRO A 472 13.35 -26.75 -8.56
C PRO A 472 13.23 -27.62 -7.31
N ILE A 473 12.43 -28.68 -7.40
CA ILE A 473 12.27 -29.67 -6.30
C ILE A 473 13.65 -30.33 -6.14
N SER A 474 14.27 -30.21 -4.96
CA SER A 474 15.51 -30.93 -4.67
C SER A 474 15.21 -32.43 -4.57
N GLU A 475 16.07 -33.27 -5.19
CA GLU A 475 15.93 -34.74 -5.10
C GLU A 475 15.99 -35.27 -3.65
N GLU A 476 16.41 -34.45 -2.67
CA GLU A 476 16.39 -34.80 -1.25
C GLU A 476 15.01 -34.67 -0.59
N ALA A 477 14.00 -34.15 -1.31
CA ALA A 477 12.64 -33.97 -0.84
C ALA A 477 11.65 -35.03 -1.37
N LEU A 478 12.14 -35.98 -2.18
CA LEU A 478 11.44 -37.18 -2.66
C LEU A 478 11.97 -38.43 -1.94
#